data_092ad173d009f9810be3e8c661e9b2bb
#
_entry.id   092ad173d009f9810be3e8c661e9b2bb
#
_cell.length_a   1.000
_cell.length_b   1.000
_cell.length_c   1.000
_cell.angle_alpha   90.00
_cell.angle_beta   90.00
_cell.angle_gamma   90.00
#
_symmetry.space_group_name_H-M   'P 1'
#
loop_
_entity.id
_entity.type
_entity.pdbx_description
1 polymer ?
#
loop_
_entity_poly.entity_id
_entity_poly.type
_entity_poly.pdbx_seq_one_letter_code
_entity_poly.pdbx_strand_id
1 'polypeptide(L)'
;MNKNLTAVARIVPLTALMLGACVSQSAYDQVQAQNQQLQAQNQQLQAQLAKSRAEQKFVEAGDMLFPEGGFQLSQAGQAELANNIVPKLQGLQNAKVVVYGYTDTTPVGPALQRQGVPDNLVLSTRRASTVVTFLVSQGVNPSIISAKGFGETHPEASNDTPQGRAANRRIEITVQGPGAPAA
;
A
#
# COMPACT_ATOMS: atom_id res chain seq x y z
N MET A 1 -68.72 57.35 -47.02
CA MET A 1 -68.40 58.17 -45.87
C MET A 1 -67.43 57.41 -45.02
N ASN A 2 -66.16 57.70 -45.20
CA ASN A 2 -65.05 56.98 -44.60
C ASN A 2 -64.54 57.76 -43.40
N LYS A 3 -64.36 57.09 -42.28
CA LYS A 3 -63.63 57.66 -41.16
C LYS A 3 -62.41 56.75 -40.90
N ASN A 4 -61.29 57.25 -41.30
CA ASN A 4 -60.00 56.67 -40.99
C ASN A 4 -59.68 56.83 -39.50
N LEU A 5 -59.43 55.71 -38.84
CA LEU A 5 -58.85 55.71 -37.49
C LEU A 5 -57.40 55.27 -37.57
N THR A 6 -56.56 56.25 -37.49
CA THR A 6 -55.10 56.04 -37.38
C THR A 6 -54.73 55.61 -35.95
N ALA A 7 -54.39 54.34 -35.76
CA ALA A 7 -53.85 53.86 -34.50
C ALA A 7 -52.38 54.16 -34.45
N VAL A 8 -52.02 55.10 -33.56
CA VAL A 8 -50.62 55.39 -33.25
C VAL A 8 -50.09 54.34 -32.29
N ALA A 9 -49.27 53.41 -32.81
CA ALA A 9 -48.61 52.44 -32.03
C ALA A 9 -47.48 53.16 -31.25
N ARG A 10 -47.61 53.24 -29.92
CA ARG A 10 -46.56 53.67 -29.03
C ARG A 10 -45.57 52.55 -28.87
N ILE A 11 -44.40 52.66 -29.50
CA ILE A 11 -43.27 51.79 -29.27
C ILE A 11 -42.64 52.19 -27.90
N VAL A 12 -42.83 51.36 -26.89
CA VAL A 12 -42.15 51.46 -25.63
C VAL A 12 -40.77 50.76 -25.83
N PRO A 13 -39.67 51.49 -25.70
CA PRO A 13 -38.37 50.82 -25.76
C PRO A 13 -38.20 49.95 -24.50
N LEU A 14 -38.19 48.62 -24.68
CA LEU A 14 -37.85 47.67 -23.67
C LEU A 14 -36.34 47.78 -23.45
N THR A 15 -35.91 48.69 -22.57
CA THR A 15 -34.53 48.73 -22.09
C THR A 15 -34.33 47.47 -21.24
N ALA A 16 -33.81 46.43 -21.89
CA ALA A 16 -33.31 45.25 -21.20
C ALA A 16 -32.16 45.67 -20.32
N LEU A 17 -32.42 45.73 -19.01
CA LEU A 17 -31.40 45.92 -17.98
C LEU A 17 -30.51 44.68 -17.97
N MET A 18 -29.46 44.65 -18.79
CA MET A 18 -28.38 43.68 -18.71
C MET A 18 -27.60 43.98 -17.42
N LEU A 19 -28.09 43.42 -16.31
CA LEU A 19 -27.27 43.25 -15.11
C LEU A 19 -26.18 42.17 -15.43
N GLY A 20 -25.24 42.58 -16.28
CA GLY A 20 -24.00 41.89 -16.42
C GLY A 20 -23.23 42.05 -15.09
N ALA A 21 -23.27 41.01 -14.25
CA ALA A 21 -22.31 40.91 -13.17
C ALA A 21 -20.92 40.89 -13.82
N CYS A 22 -20.30 42.05 -13.96
CA CYS A 22 -18.90 42.16 -14.38
C CYS A 22 -18.05 41.53 -13.29
N VAL A 23 -17.80 40.23 -13.41
CA VAL A 23 -16.69 39.63 -12.69
C VAL A 23 -15.44 40.36 -13.15
N SER A 24 -14.74 41.00 -12.22
CA SER A 24 -13.52 41.74 -12.57
C SER A 24 -12.51 40.79 -13.22
N GLN A 25 -11.80 41.22 -14.25
CA GLN A 25 -10.79 40.43 -14.93
C GLN A 25 -9.83 39.81 -13.92
N SER A 26 -9.47 40.54 -12.86
CA SER A 26 -8.61 40.07 -11.77
C SER A 26 -9.21 38.90 -11.00
N ALA A 27 -10.53 38.86 -10.76
CA ALA A 27 -11.20 37.74 -10.10
C ALA A 27 -11.22 36.49 -10.99
N TYR A 28 -11.43 36.68 -12.30
CA TYR A 28 -11.35 35.59 -13.27
C TYR A 28 -9.95 34.99 -13.34
N ASP A 29 -8.92 35.85 -13.42
CA ASP A 29 -7.53 35.41 -13.47
C ASP A 29 -7.11 34.71 -12.17
N GLN A 30 -7.58 35.15 -11.00
CA GLN A 30 -7.36 34.46 -9.72
C GLN A 30 -7.99 33.06 -9.70
N VAL A 31 -9.25 32.92 -10.15
CA VAL A 31 -9.93 31.62 -10.21
C VAL A 31 -9.20 30.69 -11.20
N GLN A 32 -8.73 31.21 -12.31
CA GLN A 32 -8.00 30.42 -13.30
C GLN A 32 -6.64 29.95 -12.75
N ALA A 33 -5.90 30.81 -12.05
CA ALA A 33 -4.67 30.44 -11.38
C ALA A 33 -4.90 29.39 -10.28
N GLN A 34 -5.97 29.54 -9.51
CA GLN A 34 -6.36 28.60 -8.46
C GLN A 34 -6.75 27.24 -9.03
N ASN A 35 -7.49 27.22 -10.15
CA ASN A 35 -7.82 25.98 -10.86
C ASN A 35 -6.56 25.25 -11.38
N GLN A 36 -5.61 26.00 -11.95
CA GLN A 36 -4.34 25.40 -12.41
C GLN A 36 -3.54 24.83 -11.23
N GLN A 37 -3.50 25.52 -10.10
CA GLN A 37 -2.84 25.04 -8.89
C GLN A 37 -3.49 23.77 -8.34
N LEU A 38 -4.83 23.74 -8.29
CA LEU A 38 -5.60 22.56 -7.86
C LEU A 38 -5.40 21.37 -8.81
N GLN A 39 -5.35 21.60 -10.11
CA GLN A 39 -5.07 20.55 -11.09
C GLN A 39 -3.66 19.97 -10.90
N ALA A 40 -2.64 20.83 -10.70
CA ALA A 40 -1.28 20.38 -10.42
C ALA A 40 -1.20 19.57 -9.12
N GLN A 41 -1.88 20.04 -8.07
CA GLN A 41 -1.96 19.35 -6.78
C GLN A 41 -2.67 17.99 -6.89
N ASN A 42 -3.78 17.92 -7.66
CA ASN A 42 -4.46 16.65 -7.93
C ASN A 42 -3.58 15.66 -8.68
N GLN A 43 -2.83 16.11 -9.69
CA GLN A 43 -1.88 15.26 -10.41
C GLN A 43 -0.78 14.74 -9.48
N GLN A 44 -0.24 15.59 -8.60
CA GLN A 44 0.77 15.19 -7.63
C GLN A 44 0.23 14.18 -6.62
N LEU A 45 -0.99 14.40 -6.10
CA LEU A 45 -1.65 13.45 -5.20
C LEU A 45 -1.94 12.11 -5.88
N GLN A 46 -2.39 12.11 -7.13
CA GLN A 46 -2.59 10.89 -7.91
C GLN A 46 -1.28 10.14 -8.14
N ALA A 47 -0.18 10.84 -8.42
CA ALA A 47 1.14 10.22 -8.56
C ALA A 47 1.63 9.63 -7.23
N GLN A 48 1.41 10.31 -6.09
CA GLN A 48 1.72 9.79 -4.77
C GLN A 48 0.87 8.57 -4.42
N LEU A 49 -0.43 8.60 -4.75
CA LEU A 49 -1.34 7.47 -4.55
C LEU A 49 -0.94 6.26 -5.40
N ALA A 50 -0.57 6.49 -6.66
CA ALA A 50 -0.07 5.44 -7.54
C ALA A 50 1.23 4.82 -7.00
N LYS A 51 2.13 5.65 -6.47
CA LYS A 51 3.38 5.18 -5.85
C LYS A 51 3.11 4.38 -4.56
N SER A 52 2.21 4.83 -3.70
CA SER A 52 1.86 4.12 -2.47
C SER A 52 1.09 2.82 -2.74
N ARG A 53 0.26 2.78 -3.78
CA ARG A 53 -0.40 1.56 -4.27
C ARG A 53 0.58 0.58 -4.94
N ALA A 54 1.70 1.10 -5.45
CA ALA A 54 2.75 0.26 -6.04
C ALA A 54 3.63 -0.45 -5.00
N GLU A 55 3.46 -0.15 -3.71
CA GLU A 55 4.15 -0.83 -2.60
C GLU A 55 3.13 -1.20 -1.53
N GLN A 56 2.93 -2.50 -1.35
CA GLN A 56 2.11 -3.05 -0.27
C GLN A 56 2.96 -3.85 0.68
N LYS A 57 2.66 -3.72 1.97
CA LYS A 57 3.33 -4.45 3.03
C LYS A 57 2.31 -5.23 3.84
N PHE A 58 2.51 -6.54 3.95
CA PHE A 58 1.78 -7.42 4.85
C PHE A 58 2.70 -7.81 5.99
N VAL A 59 2.20 -7.77 7.23
CA VAL A 59 2.97 -8.09 8.44
C VAL A 59 2.30 -9.26 9.14
N GLU A 60 3.05 -10.36 9.30
CA GLU A 60 2.60 -11.57 9.96
C GLU A 60 3.41 -11.82 11.24
N ALA A 61 2.72 -12.11 12.33
CA ALA A 61 3.39 -12.44 13.59
C ALA A 61 4.16 -13.76 13.46
N GLY A 62 5.46 -13.75 13.81
CA GLY A 62 6.30 -14.91 13.72
C GLY A 62 5.83 -16.07 14.60
N ASP A 63 5.30 -15.76 15.79
CA ASP A 63 4.78 -16.75 16.74
C ASP A 63 3.53 -17.49 16.23
N MET A 64 2.79 -16.89 15.29
CA MET A 64 1.67 -17.54 14.62
C MET A 64 2.14 -18.45 13.48
N LEU A 65 3.16 -18.00 12.73
CA LEU A 65 3.66 -18.73 11.58
C LEU A 65 4.54 -19.93 11.96
N PHE A 66 5.34 -19.80 13.02
CA PHE A 66 6.36 -20.78 13.39
C PHE A 66 6.15 -21.27 14.82
N PRO A 67 6.40 -22.56 15.10
CA PRO A 67 6.51 -23.02 16.49
C PRO A 67 7.69 -22.33 17.18
N GLU A 68 7.63 -22.27 18.52
CA GLU A 68 8.69 -21.68 19.34
C GLU A 68 10.06 -22.27 18.97
N GLY A 69 11.03 -21.39 18.76
CA GLY A 69 12.38 -21.78 18.37
C GLY A 69 12.48 -22.50 17.01
N GLY A 70 11.44 -22.45 16.17
CA GLY A 70 11.43 -23.10 14.87
C GLY A 70 11.61 -22.15 13.68
N PHE A 71 11.88 -22.73 12.52
CA PHE A 71 11.88 -22.04 11.22
C PHE A 71 11.04 -22.77 10.15
N GLN A 72 10.39 -23.89 10.53
CA GLN A 72 9.40 -24.57 9.70
C GLN A 72 8.01 -24.04 10.01
N LEU A 73 7.19 -23.81 8.99
CA LEU A 73 5.82 -23.33 9.20
C LEU A 73 4.99 -24.34 10.01
N SER A 74 4.27 -23.83 11.00
CA SER A 74 3.23 -24.57 11.68
C SER A 74 2.02 -24.84 10.74
N GLN A 75 1.15 -25.76 11.08
CA GLN A 75 -0.08 -25.99 10.33
C GLN A 75 -0.96 -24.71 10.31
N ALA A 76 -1.04 -24.01 11.44
CA ALA A 76 -1.75 -22.72 11.53
C ALA A 76 -1.11 -21.65 10.63
N GLY A 77 0.24 -21.56 10.62
CA GLY A 77 0.97 -20.63 9.77
C GLY A 77 0.80 -20.91 8.28
N GLN A 78 0.75 -22.19 7.88
CA GLN A 78 0.44 -22.56 6.50
C GLN A 78 -0.98 -22.14 6.10
N ALA A 79 -1.96 -22.39 6.98
CA ALA A 79 -3.35 -21.97 6.73
C ALA A 79 -3.49 -20.45 6.64
N GLU A 80 -2.80 -19.70 7.52
CA GLU A 80 -2.79 -18.23 7.48
C GLU A 80 -2.25 -17.72 6.15
N LEU A 81 -1.08 -18.18 5.73
CA LEU A 81 -0.49 -17.78 4.46
C LEU A 81 -1.36 -18.19 3.26
N ALA A 82 -1.93 -19.40 3.27
CA ALA A 82 -2.76 -19.90 2.19
C ALA A 82 -4.04 -19.08 2.02
N ASN A 83 -4.69 -18.70 3.12
CA ASN A 83 -5.98 -18.03 3.09
C ASN A 83 -5.85 -16.51 2.90
N ASN A 84 -4.82 -15.88 3.47
CA ASN A 84 -4.73 -14.43 3.58
C ASN A 84 -3.64 -13.80 2.68
N ILE A 85 -2.60 -14.55 2.32
CA ILE A 85 -1.47 -14.02 1.52
C ILE A 85 -1.48 -14.56 0.10
N VAL A 86 -1.62 -15.87 -0.08
CA VAL A 86 -1.59 -16.51 -1.41
C VAL A 86 -2.55 -15.83 -2.41
N PRO A 87 -3.84 -15.57 -2.07
CA PRO A 87 -4.77 -14.94 -3.03
C PRO A 87 -4.34 -13.55 -3.50
N LYS A 88 -3.56 -12.84 -2.68
CA LYS A 88 -3.05 -11.49 -3.00
C LYS A 88 -1.82 -11.51 -3.89
N LEU A 89 -1.10 -12.63 -3.93
CA LEU A 89 0.14 -12.80 -4.69
C LEU A 89 -0.04 -13.62 -5.97
N GLN A 90 -1.09 -14.44 -6.04
CA GLN A 90 -1.40 -15.23 -7.23
C GLN A 90 -1.71 -14.33 -8.42
N GLY A 91 -1.20 -14.71 -9.61
CA GLY A 91 -1.41 -13.97 -10.85
C GLY A 91 -0.49 -12.75 -11.04
N LEU A 92 0.30 -12.35 -10.04
CA LEU A 92 1.30 -11.30 -10.21
C LEU A 92 2.42 -11.76 -11.16
N GLN A 93 2.73 -10.93 -12.18
CA GLN A 93 3.76 -11.25 -13.19
C GLN A 93 4.91 -10.23 -13.17
N ASN A 94 4.60 -8.95 -13.04
CA ASN A 94 5.55 -7.85 -13.15
C ASN A 94 5.76 -7.11 -11.81
N ALA A 95 5.52 -7.81 -10.70
CA ALA A 95 5.77 -7.31 -9.35
C ALA A 95 7.10 -7.84 -8.82
N LYS A 96 7.62 -7.19 -7.80
CA LYS A 96 8.72 -7.67 -6.97
C LYS A 96 8.17 -7.96 -5.58
N VAL A 97 8.21 -9.21 -5.17
CA VAL A 97 7.79 -9.66 -3.84
C VAL A 97 9.02 -9.97 -3.01
N VAL A 98 9.14 -9.36 -1.85
CA VAL A 98 10.24 -9.65 -0.92
C VAL A 98 9.66 -10.04 0.43
N VAL A 99 10.05 -11.20 0.91
CA VAL A 99 9.72 -11.69 2.25
C VAL A 99 10.89 -11.39 3.18
N TYR A 100 10.63 -10.55 4.16
CA TYR A 100 11.60 -10.15 5.17
C TYR A 100 11.35 -10.90 6.48
N GLY A 101 12.40 -11.44 7.07
CA GLY A 101 12.36 -12.08 8.39
C GLY A 101 13.06 -11.23 9.44
N TYR A 102 12.44 -11.13 10.61
CA TYR A 102 12.97 -10.42 11.77
C TYR A 102 12.88 -11.30 13.03
N THR A 103 13.75 -11.04 13.99
CA THR A 103 13.73 -11.65 15.32
C THR A 103 13.72 -10.58 16.40
N ASP A 104 13.46 -11.00 17.61
CA ASP A 104 13.86 -10.25 18.81
C ASP A 104 15.36 -10.46 19.10
N THR A 105 15.85 -9.87 20.19
CA THR A 105 17.25 -9.99 20.66
C THR A 105 17.54 -11.27 21.42
N THR A 106 16.59 -12.19 21.57
CA THR A 106 16.82 -13.45 22.27
C THR A 106 17.83 -14.31 21.48
N PRO A 107 18.93 -14.76 22.08
CA PRO A 107 19.91 -15.59 21.38
C PRO A 107 19.30 -16.92 20.92
N VAL A 108 19.78 -17.39 19.77
CA VAL A 108 19.39 -18.70 19.23
C VAL A 108 19.84 -19.82 20.17
N GLY A 109 18.89 -20.69 20.52
CA GLY A 109 19.14 -21.78 21.46
C GLY A 109 20.00 -22.92 20.85
N PRO A 110 20.62 -23.76 21.71
CA PRO A 110 21.54 -24.82 21.27
C PRO A 110 20.95 -25.83 20.30
N ALA A 111 19.63 -26.05 20.35
CA ALA A 111 18.94 -26.97 19.44
C ALA A 111 18.99 -26.49 17.99
N LEU A 112 18.76 -25.21 17.77
CA LEU A 112 18.87 -24.57 16.45
C LEU A 112 20.33 -24.47 15.99
N GLN A 113 21.24 -24.16 16.90
CA GLN A 113 22.68 -24.10 16.57
C GLN A 113 23.19 -25.45 16.02
N ARG A 114 22.76 -26.57 16.61
CA ARG A 114 23.07 -27.90 16.08
C ARG A 114 22.46 -28.18 14.70
N GLN A 115 21.41 -27.48 14.34
CA GLN A 115 20.77 -27.53 13.00
C GLN A 115 21.41 -26.54 11.99
N GLY A 116 22.53 -25.91 12.34
CA GLY A 116 23.25 -24.95 11.50
C GLY A 116 22.57 -23.58 11.45
N VAL A 117 21.91 -23.19 12.54
CA VAL A 117 21.34 -21.83 12.74
C VAL A 117 22.11 -21.18 13.91
N PRO A 118 23.26 -20.56 13.65
CA PRO A 118 24.13 -20.04 14.71
C PRO A 118 23.60 -18.77 15.38
N ASP A 119 22.83 -17.96 14.68
CA ASP A 119 22.42 -16.62 15.10
C ASP A 119 21.04 -16.22 14.54
N ASN A 120 20.57 -15.06 14.98
CA ASN A 120 19.30 -14.48 14.61
C ASN A 120 19.21 -14.08 13.13
N LEU A 121 20.34 -13.73 12.50
CA LEU A 121 20.38 -13.42 11.06
C LEU A 121 20.06 -14.66 10.22
N VAL A 122 20.71 -15.77 10.55
CA VAL A 122 20.47 -17.06 9.87
C VAL A 122 19.06 -17.57 10.18
N LEU A 123 18.57 -17.43 11.43
CA LEU A 123 17.20 -17.82 11.79
C LEU A 123 16.14 -17.07 10.96
N SER A 124 16.25 -15.74 10.93
CA SER A 124 15.31 -14.89 10.18
C SER A 124 15.36 -15.16 8.69
N THR A 125 16.57 -15.40 8.13
CA THR A 125 16.75 -15.78 6.71
C THR A 125 16.07 -17.10 6.40
N ARG A 126 16.25 -18.13 7.24
CA ARG A 126 15.59 -19.43 7.05
C ARG A 126 14.07 -19.33 7.16
N ARG A 127 13.54 -18.56 8.10
CA ARG A 127 12.09 -18.30 8.24
C ARG A 127 11.53 -17.65 6.98
N ALA A 128 12.16 -16.58 6.50
CA ALA A 128 11.75 -15.92 5.26
C ALA A 128 11.80 -16.87 4.06
N SER A 129 12.86 -17.68 3.94
CA SER A 129 13.01 -18.68 2.87
C SER A 129 11.94 -19.78 2.94
N THR A 130 11.56 -20.23 4.14
CA THR A 130 10.49 -21.22 4.32
C THR A 130 9.12 -20.65 3.85
N VAL A 131 8.85 -19.38 4.17
CA VAL A 131 7.65 -18.70 3.66
C VAL A 131 7.67 -18.60 2.13
N VAL A 132 8.79 -18.19 1.53
CA VAL A 132 8.94 -18.13 0.06
C VAL A 132 8.68 -19.52 -0.57
N THR A 133 9.31 -20.56 -0.03
CA THR A 133 9.13 -21.94 -0.52
C THR A 133 7.67 -22.35 -0.45
N PHE A 134 6.98 -22.06 0.65
CA PHE A 134 5.56 -22.34 0.79
C PHE A 134 4.72 -21.56 -0.25
N LEU A 135 4.91 -20.25 -0.37
CA LEU A 135 4.16 -19.43 -1.33
C LEU A 135 4.35 -19.90 -2.78
N VAL A 136 5.58 -20.26 -3.16
CA VAL A 136 5.87 -20.85 -4.49
C VAL A 136 5.15 -22.19 -4.67
N SER A 137 5.13 -23.05 -3.64
CA SER A 137 4.37 -24.32 -3.71
C SER A 137 2.86 -24.12 -3.86
N GLN A 138 2.35 -22.95 -3.45
CA GLN A 138 0.95 -22.53 -3.64
C GLN A 138 0.70 -21.79 -4.96
N GLY A 139 1.68 -21.74 -5.86
CA GLY A 139 1.51 -21.19 -7.23
C GLY A 139 1.94 -19.72 -7.38
N VAL A 140 2.59 -19.11 -6.39
CA VAL A 140 3.23 -17.80 -6.57
C VAL A 140 4.43 -17.93 -7.51
N ASN A 141 4.56 -17.04 -8.48
CA ASN A 141 5.62 -17.08 -9.47
C ASN A 141 7.02 -16.95 -8.81
N PRO A 142 7.90 -17.96 -8.93
CA PRO A 142 9.21 -17.93 -8.30
C PRO A 142 10.15 -16.85 -8.84
N SER A 143 9.91 -16.33 -10.04
CA SER A 143 10.77 -15.30 -10.64
C SER A 143 10.59 -13.91 -10.04
N ILE A 144 9.49 -13.68 -9.32
CA ILE A 144 9.18 -12.36 -8.73
C ILE A 144 9.39 -12.32 -7.22
N ILE A 145 9.60 -13.46 -6.55
CA ILE A 145 9.65 -13.55 -5.09
C ILE A 145 11.07 -13.88 -4.58
N SER A 146 11.44 -13.27 -3.47
CA SER A 146 12.73 -13.48 -2.80
C SER A 146 12.62 -13.38 -1.29
N ALA A 147 13.61 -13.93 -0.57
CA ALA A 147 13.71 -13.89 0.90
C ALA A 147 14.88 -13.03 1.35
N LYS A 148 14.72 -12.33 2.48
CA LYS A 148 15.80 -11.61 3.16
C LYS A 148 15.62 -11.66 4.68
N GLY A 149 16.66 -12.03 5.41
CA GLY A 149 16.70 -11.95 6.87
C GLY A 149 17.40 -10.70 7.35
N PHE A 150 16.94 -10.14 8.47
CA PHE A 150 17.55 -9.01 9.15
C PHE A 150 17.95 -9.32 10.60
N GLY A 151 17.58 -10.50 11.11
CA GLY A 151 17.80 -10.80 12.51
C GLY A 151 17.13 -9.78 13.41
N GLU A 152 17.83 -9.30 14.41
CA GLU A 152 17.38 -8.37 15.45
C GLU A 152 17.66 -6.89 15.11
N THR A 153 18.19 -6.58 13.92
CA THR A 153 18.73 -5.24 13.60
C THR A 153 17.69 -4.16 13.34
N HIS A 154 16.42 -4.53 13.16
CA HIS A 154 15.33 -3.62 12.83
C HIS A 154 14.12 -3.82 13.76
N PRO A 155 14.25 -3.48 15.06
CA PRO A 155 13.15 -3.63 16.00
C PRO A 155 12.04 -2.61 15.71
N GLU A 156 10.78 -3.05 15.78
CA GLU A 156 9.59 -2.17 15.74
C GLU A 156 9.12 -1.78 17.15
N ALA A 157 9.51 -2.55 18.15
CA ALA A 157 9.16 -2.29 19.55
C ALA A 157 10.36 -2.57 20.47
N SER A 158 10.26 -2.14 21.74
CA SER A 158 11.30 -2.43 22.74
C SER A 158 11.47 -3.93 22.98
N ASN A 159 12.71 -4.42 22.94
CA ASN A 159 13.04 -5.80 23.32
C ASN A 159 12.96 -6.06 24.83
N ASP A 160 12.81 -5.03 25.67
CA ASP A 160 12.75 -5.16 27.13
C ASP A 160 11.45 -5.83 27.60
N THR A 161 10.37 -5.68 26.81
CA THR A 161 9.05 -6.23 27.15
C THR A 161 8.72 -7.49 26.35
N PRO A 162 7.99 -8.46 26.91
CA PRO A 162 7.54 -9.65 26.18
C PRO A 162 6.71 -9.30 24.94
N GLN A 163 5.85 -8.30 25.05
CA GLN A 163 4.99 -7.81 23.96
C GLN A 163 5.83 -7.20 22.83
N GLY A 164 6.83 -6.40 23.17
CA GLY A 164 7.73 -5.80 22.18
C GLY A 164 8.57 -6.86 21.47
N ARG A 165 9.09 -7.86 22.19
CA ARG A 165 9.77 -9.00 21.56
C ARG A 165 8.86 -9.77 20.61
N ALA A 166 7.59 -10.00 21.01
CA ALA A 166 6.61 -10.66 20.13
C ALA A 166 6.36 -9.85 18.84
N ALA A 167 6.27 -8.51 18.94
CA ALA A 167 6.15 -7.64 17.76
C ALA A 167 7.40 -7.68 16.86
N ASN A 168 8.60 -7.80 17.44
CA ASN A 168 9.84 -7.88 16.69
C ASN A 168 10.02 -9.24 15.96
N ARG A 169 9.48 -10.34 16.51
CA ARG A 169 9.42 -11.64 15.83
C ARG A 169 8.34 -11.63 14.76
N ARG A 170 8.65 -11.15 13.56
CA ARG A 170 7.69 -10.98 12.47
C ARG A 170 8.24 -11.37 11.11
N ILE A 171 7.33 -11.61 10.20
CA ILE A 171 7.56 -11.69 8.75
C ILE A 171 6.86 -10.51 8.10
N GLU A 172 7.57 -9.80 7.24
CA GLU A 172 6.98 -8.76 6.40
C GLU A 172 7.05 -9.22 4.93
N ILE A 173 5.96 -9.07 4.22
CA ILE A 173 5.89 -9.39 2.80
C ILE A 173 5.57 -8.09 2.06
N THR A 174 6.52 -7.60 1.28
CA THR A 174 6.33 -6.39 0.47
C THR A 174 6.11 -6.77 -0.99
N VAL A 175 5.15 -6.09 -1.60
CA VAL A 175 4.85 -6.21 -3.02
C VAL A 175 5.06 -4.85 -3.67
N GLN A 176 5.98 -4.77 -4.62
CA GLN A 176 6.32 -3.56 -5.37
C GLN A 176 6.06 -3.78 -6.86
N GLY A 177 5.47 -2.79 -7.51
CA GLY A 177 5.26 -2.79 -8.97
C GLY A 177 3.80 -2.79 -9.41
N PRO A 178 3.56 -2.74 -10.74
CA PRO A 178 2.22 -2.76 -11.30
C PRO A 178 1.54 -4.10 -10.99
N GLY A 179 0.33 -4.03 -10.47
CA GLY A 179 -0.46 -5.20 -10.06
C GLY A 179 -0.38 -5.54 -8.57
N ALA A 180 0.32 -4.74 -7.76
CA ALA A 180 0.18 -4.83 -6.31
C ALA A 180 -1.32 -4.68 -5.96
N PRO A 181 -1.90 -5.62 -5.16
CA PRO A 181 -3.33 -5.59 -4.84
C PRO A 181 -3.68 -4.29 -4.11
N ALA A 182 -4.89 -3.75 -4.30
CA ALA A 182 -5.36 -2.62 -3.51
C ALA A 182 -5.53 -3.04 -2.04
N ALA A 183 -5.11 -2.19 -1.11
CA ALA A 183 -5.28 -2.42 0.33
C ALA A 183 -6.76 -2.41 0.73
#